data_dc9a5c2a90e6bef0ed52497f15c36060
#
_entry.id   dc9a5c2a90e6bef0ed52497f15c36060
#
_cell.length_a   1.000
_cell.length_b   1.000
_cell.length_c   1.000
_cell.angle_alpha   90.00
_cell.angle_beta   90.00
_cell.angle_gamma   90.00
#
_symmetry.space_group_name_H-M   'P 1'
#
loop_
_entity.id
_entity.type
_entity.pdbx_description
1 polymer ?
#
loop_
_entity_poly.entity_id
_entity_poly.type
_entity_poly.pdbx_seq_one_letter_code
_entity_poly.pdbx_strand_id
1 'polypeptide(L)'
;MLVRLAFAGFLLAHALMHVAFVAPAPPATADGPAWPFSTSESWLFTRLGVGPETTRLVALALIATTIGGFSLAALSVTGALPTGIWAPGIAIGAVSSIALLIAFFHPWLALGIGIDLILIWASWSPAVSGPQIQV
;
A
#
# COMPACT_ATOMS: atom_id res chain seq x y z
N MET A 1 -1.16 -14.99 19.85
CA MET A 1 -1.26 -13.54 20.08
C MET A 1 -0.08 -12.75 19.46
N LEU A 2 1.16 -13.07 19.77
CA LEU A 2 2.35 -12.32 19.25
C LEU A 2 2.42 -12.27 17.73
N VAL A 3 2.18 -13.40 17.03
CA VAL A 3 2.21 -13.47 15.55
C VAL A 3 1.16 -12.53 14.92
N ARG A 4 -0.06 -12.49 15.49
CA ARG A 4 -1.11 -11.58 15.00
C ARG A 4 -0.72 -10.12 15.16
N LEU A 5 -0.15 -9.74 16.30
CA LEU A 5 0.30 -8.38 16.55
C LEU A 5 1.47 -8.00 15.62
N ALA A 6 2.42 -8.91 15.44
CA ALA A 6 3.53 -8.69 14.52
C ALA A 6 3.04 -8.51 13.07
N PHE A 7 2.07 -9.32 12.65
CA PHE A 7 1.50 -9.23 11.31
C PHE A 7 0.64 -7.97 11.12
N ALA A 8 -0.18 -7.61 12.10
CA ALA A 8 -0.89 -6.34 12.08
C ALA A 8 0.06 -5.14 12.05
N GLY A 9 1.14 -5.18 12.84
CA GLY A 9 2.20 -4.18 12.82
C GLY A 9 2.87 -4.07 11.46
N PHE A 10 3.14 -5.20 10.80
CA PHE A 10 3.67 -5.22 9.42
C PHE A 10 2.72 -4.55 8.42
N LEU A 11 1.41 -4.86 8.48
CA LEU A 11 0.40 -4.25 7.59
C LEU A 11 0.33 -2.73 7.79
N LEU A 12 0.35 -2.27 9.04
CA LEU A 12 0.33 -0.84 9.34
C LEU A 12 1.63 -0.15 8.91
N ALA A 13 2.79 -0.78 9.11
CA ALA A 13 4.07 -0.25 8.65
C ALA A 13 4.11 -0.16 7.13
N HIS A 14 3.64 -1.20 6.42
CA HIS A 14 3.54 -1.19 4.97
C HIS A 14 2.59 -0.08 4.48
N ALA A 15 1.41 0.07 5.09
CA ALA A 15 0.48 1.15 4.81
C ALA A 15 1.11 2.54 4.98
N LEU A 16 1.83 2.75 6.08
CA LEU A 16 2.45 4.04 6.41
C LEU A 16 3.59 4.41 5.47
N MET A 17 4.23 3.44 4.80
CA MET A 17 5.23 3.76 3.75
C MET A 17 4.64 4.61 2.62
N HIS A 18 3.33 4.50 2.35
CA HIS A 18 2.67 5.32 1.33
C HIS A 18 2.53 6.80 1.72
N VAL A 19 2.69 7.14 3.00
CA VAL A 19 2.78 8.55 3.45
C VAL A 19 4.00 9.25 2.86
N ALA A 20 5.05 8.51 2.48
CA ALA A 20 6.22 9.07 1.82
C ALA A 20 5.90 9.83 0.53
N PHE A 21 4.81 9.48 -0.18
CA PHE A 21 4.35 10.20 -1.37
C PHE A 21 3.87 11.63 -1.09
N VAL A 22 3.41 11.91 0.13
CA VAL A 22 2.95 13.24 0.56
C VAL A 22 3.95 13.94 1.47
N ALA A 23 5.01 13.25 1.88
CA ALA A 23 6.08 13.84 2.68
C ALA A 23 6.92 14.80 1.82
N PRO A 24 7.46 15.87 2.40
CA PRO A 24 8.41 16.72 1.70
C PRO A 24 9.62 15.91 1.24
N ALA A 25 10.02 16.12 -0.03
CA ALA A 25 11.27 15.51 -0.51
C ALA A 25 12.46 16.01 0.35
N PRO A 26 13.38 15.13 0.73
CA PRO A 26 14.61 15.57 1.40
C PRO A 26 15.42 16.48 0.47
N PRO A 27 16.30 17.36 1.03
CA PRO A 27 17.18 18.18 0.19
C PRO A 27 17.97 17.32 -0.79
N ALA A 28 17.95 17.70 -2.08
CA ALA A 28 18.71 17.01 -3.08
C ALA A 28 20.21 17.11 -2.79
N THR A 29 20.92 15.99 -2.77
CA THR A 29 22.38 15.95 -2.74
C THR A 29 22.90 15.83 -4.16
N ALA A 30 24.07 16.45 -4.47
CA ALA A 30 24.60 16.52 -5.84
C ALA A 30 24.74 15.13 -6.50
N ASP A 31 25.05 14.09 -5.72
CA ASP A 31 25.28 12.73 -6.19
C ASP A 31 24.24 11.73 -5.65
N GLY A 32 23.17 12.22 -5.02
CA GLY A 32 22.13 11.37 -4.43
C GLY A 32 21.08 10.93 -5.46
N PRO A 33 20.44 9.77 -5.25
CA PRO A 33 19.35 9.33 -6.09
C PRO A 33 18.17 10.30 -6.00
N ALA A 34 17.43 10.46 -7.08
CA ALA A 34 16.19 11.26 -7.09
C ALA A 34 15.18 10.67 -6.09
N TRP A 35 14.45 11.55 -5.40
CA TRP A 35 13.39 11.14 -4.48
C TRP A 35 12.28 10.42 -5.26
N PRO A 36 11.98 9.15 -4.96
CA PRO A 36 11.09 8.33 -5.80
C PRO A 36 9.60 8.60 -5.57
N PHE A 37 9.27 9.42 -4.57
CA PHE A 37 7.87 9.62 -4.18
C PHE A 37 7.40 11.01 -4.63
N SER A 38 6.43 11.04 -5.54
CA SER A 38 5.79 12.27 -6.00
C SER A 38 4.31 12.01 -6.19
N THR A 39 3.46 13.00 -5.87
CA THR A 39 2.01 12.95 -6.15
C THR A 39 1.63 13.72 -7.41
N SER A 40 2.54 14.49 -7.99
CA SER A 40 2.28 15.35 -9.16
C SER A 40 2.95 14.86 -10.43
N GLU A 41 3.94 13.98 -10.34
CA GLU A 41 4.72 13.48 -11.47
C GLU A 41 4.46 11.98 -11.66
N SER A 42 3.62 11.65 -12.63
CA SER A 42 3.30 10.28 -13.01
C SER A 42 3.63 10.05 -14.47
N TRP A 43 4.47 9.07 -14.76
CA TRP A 43 4.78 8.70 -16.13
C TRP A 43 3.53 8.29 -16.93
N LEU A 44 2.60 7.58 -16.27
CA LEU A 44 1.37 7.08 -16.88
C LEU A 44 0.40 8.23 -17.18
N PHE A 45 0.12 9.06 -16.19
CA PHE A 45 -0.82 10.17 -16.36
C PHE A 45 -0.31 11.26 -17.28
N THR A 46 1.00 11.50 -17.29
CA THR A 46 1.63 12.39 -18.28
C THR A 46 1.42 11.89 -19.71
N ARG A 47 1.60 10.57 -19.94
CA ARG A 47 1.32 9.96 -21.25
C ARG A 47 -0.15 10.04 -21.67
N LEU A 48 -1.06 9.99 -20.71
CA LEU A 48 -2.50 10.08 -20.94
C LEU A 48 -2.99 11.53 -21.06
N GLY A 49 -2.11 12.53 -20.94
CA GLY A 49 -2.48 13.95 -21.00
C GLY A 49 -3.27 14.42 -19.78
N VAL A 50 -3.19 13.71 -18.65
CA VAL A 50 -3.88 14.09 -17.41
C VAL A 50 -3.12 15.22 -16.74
N GLY A 51 -3.83 16.30 -16.39
CA GLY A 51 -3.23 17.47 -15.74
C GLY A 51 -2.73 17.18 -14.30
N PRO A 52 -1.80 17.99 -13.78
CA PRO A 52 -1.12 17.75 -12.50
C PRO A 52 -2.08 17.73 -11.30
N GLU A 53 -3.11 18.56 -11.29
CA GLU A 53 -4.11 18.60 -10.22
C GLU A 53 -4.89 17.28 -10.12
N THR A 54 -5.36 16.76 -11.27
CA THR A 54 -6.07 15.47 -11.33
C THR A 54 -5.14 14.33 -10.94
N THR A 55 -3.89 14.36 -11.42
CA THR A 55 -2.85 13.38 -11.04
C THR A 55 -2.67 13.33 -9.53
N ARG A 56 -2.55 14.49 -8.89
CA ARG A 56 -2.41 14.61 -7.45
C ARG A 56 -3.64 14.08 -6.70
N LEU A 57 -4.85 14.44 -7.14
CA LEU A 57 -6.08 13.95 -6.51
C LEU A 57 -6.21 12.43 -6.58
N VAL A 58 -5.89 11.83 -7.73
CA VAL A 58 -5.89 10.37 -7.90
C VAL A 58 -4.83 9.73 -6.99
N ALA A 59 -3.62 10.29 -6.94
CA ALA A 59 -2.58 9.80 -6.03
C ALA A 59 -3.05 9.82 -4.56
N LEU A 60 -3.62 10.93 -4.09
CA LEU A 60 -4.12 11.06 -2.73
C LEU A 60 -5.26 10.08 -2.43
N ALA A 61 -6.18 9.87 -3.39
CA ALA A 61 -7.26 8.89 -3.25
C ALA A 61 -6.71 7.46 -3.13
N LEU A 62 -5.74 7.08 -3.98
CA LEU A 62 -5.08 5.77 -3.92
C LEU A 62 -4.32 5.58 -2.61
N ILE A 63 -3.58 6.58 -2.14
CA ILE A 63 -2.87 6.55 -0.85
C ILE A 63 -3.86 6.32 0.30
N ALA A 64 -4.93 7.13 0.36
CA ALA A 64 -5.94 7.01 1.41
C ALA A 64 -6.62 5.64 1.41
N THR A 65 -6.95 5.12 0.22
CA THR A 65 -7.58 3.80 0.06
C THR A 65 -6.62 2.68 0.46
N THR A 66 -5.33 2.79 0.11
CA THR A 66 -4.29 1.85 0.53
C THR A 66 -4.16 1.79 2.05
N ILE A 67 -4.01 2.96 2.69
CA ILE A 67 -3.88 3.06 4.15
C ILE A 67 -5.15 2.53 4.83
N GLY A 68 -6.32 2.93 4.34
CA GLY A 68 -7.61 2.46 4.87
C GLY A 68 -7.77 0.95 4.76
N GLY A 69 -7.49 0.36 3.59
CA GLY A 69 -7.60 -1.08 3.35
C GLY A 69 -6.70 -1.90 4.26
N PHE A 70 -5.42 -1.57 4.34
CA PHE A 70 -4.48 -2.29 5.22
C PHE A 70 -4.77 -2.06 6.71
N SER A 71 -5.26 -0.88 7.09
CA SER A 71 -5.69 -0.62 8.47
C SER A 71 -6.89 -1.49 8.86
N LEU A 72 -7.90 -1.62 8.00
CA LEU A 72 -9.04 -2.51 8.21
C LEU A 72 -8.59 -3.97 8.33
N ALA A 73 -7.68 -4.41 7.47
CA ALA A 73 -7.11 -5.76 7.53
C ALA A 73 -6.33 -5.97 8.84
N ALA A 74 -5.51 -5.02 9.28
CA ALA A 74 -4.78 -5.09 10.54
C ALA A 74 -5.71 -5.19 11.75
N LEU A 75 -6.77 -4.39 11.79
CA LEU A 75 -7.79 -4.45 12.85
C LEU A 75 -8.53 -5.78 12.85
N SER A 76 -8.80 -6.35 11.67
CA SER A 76 -9.41 -7.68 11.58
C SER A 76 -8.48 -8.77 12.11
N VAL A 77 -7.18 -8.72 11.81
CA VAL A 77 -6.17 -9.66 12.32
C VAL A 77 -6.05 -9.62 13.85
N THR A 78 -6.15 -8.45 14.44
CA THR A 78 -6.11 -8.31 15.92
C THR A 78 -7.40 -8.75 16.60
N GLY A 79 -8.49 -8.96 15.86
CA GLY A 79 -9.81 -9.29 16.39
C GLY A 79 -10.64 -8.06 16.78
N ALA A 80 -10.16 -6.83 16.51
CA ALA A 80 -10.92 -5.60 16.74
C ALA A 80 -12.08 -5.44 15.73
N LEU A 81 -11.98 -6.09 14.56
CA LEU A 81 -13.03 -6.18 13.56
C LEU A 81 -13.33 -7.64 13.20
N PRO A 82 -14.52 -7.92 12.62
CA PRO A 82 -14.87 -9.26 12.14
C PRO A 82 -13.83 -9.82 11.17
N THR A 83 -13.54 -11.13 11.28
CA THR A 83 -12.55 -11.81 10.43
C THR A 83 -12.88 -11.74 8.93
N GLY A 84 -14.16 -11.61 8.55
CA GLY A 84 -14.59 -11.41 7.16
C GLY A 84 -14.08 -10.11 6.52
N ILE A 85 -13.60 -9.14 7.30
CA ILE A 85 -13.02 -7.88 6.81
C ILE A 85 -11.57 -8.06 6.30
N TRP A 86 -10.88 -9.14 6.73
CA TRP A 86 -9.49 -9.40 6.37
C TRP A 86 -9.22 -9.40 4.86
N ALA A 87 -9.84 -10.32 4.13
CA ALA A 87 -9.58 -10.49 2.70
C ALA A 87 -9.97 -9.26 1.86
N PRO A 88 -11.18 -8.65 2.02
CA PRO A 88 -11.49 -7.41 1.32
C PRO A 88 -10.58 -6.24 1.72
N GLY A 89 -10.16 -6.13 2.98
CA GLY A 89 -9.21 -5.12 3.43
C GLY A 89 -7.88 -5.23 2.69
N ILE A 90 -7.30 -6.44 2.61
CA ILE A 90 -6.08 -6.70 1.84
C ILE A 90 -6.30 -6.40 0.35
N ALA A 91 -7.40 -6.88 -0.24
CA ALA A 91 -7.66 -6.67 -1.66
C ALA A 91 -7.74 -5.18 -2.01
N ILE A 92 -8.49 -4.39 -1.25
CA ILE A 92 -8.62 -2.94 -1.44
C ILE A 92 -7.27 -2.25 -1.25
N GLY A 93 -6.57 -2.53 -0.15
CA GLY A 93 -5.27 -1.92 0.15
C GLY A 93 -4.24 -2.24 -0.92
N ALA A 94 -4.04 -3.52 -1.23
CA ALA A 94 -3.00 -3.95 -2.16
C ALA A 94 -3.29 -3.56 -3.61
N VAL A 95 -4.54 -3.64 -4.08
CA VAL A 95 -4.88 -3.20 -5.45
C VAL A 95 -4.67 -1.70 -5.60
N SER A 96 -5.08 -0.90 -4.61
CA SER A 96 -4.85 0.56 -4.63
C SER A 96 -3.37 0.90 -4.57
N SER A 97 -2.58 0.19 -3.74
CA SER A 97 -1.14 0.32 -3.66
C SER A 97 -0.48 -0.01 -5.00
N ILE A 98 -0.77 -1.18 -5.58
CA ILE A 98 -0.21 -1.58 -6.89
C ILE A 98 -0.55 -0.54 -7.96
N ALA A 99 -1.80 -0.05 -8.01
CA ALA A 99 -2.19 0.98 -8.96
C ALA A 99 -1.37 2.27 -8.79
N LEU A 100 -1.17 2.72 -7.54
CA LEU A 100 -0.33 3.87 -7.22
C LEU A 100 1.13 3.63 -7.65
N LEU A 101 1.72 2.50 -7.22
CA LEU A 101 3.13 2.19 -7.46
C LEU A 101 3.43 1.98 -8.95
N ILE A 102 2.47 1.48 -9.75
CA ILE A 102 2.60 1.38 -11.20
C ILE A 102 2.46 2.76 -11.85
N ALA A 103 1.45 3.56 -11.46
CA ALA A 103 1.22 4.87 -12.06
C ALA A 103 2.38 5.85 -11.81
N PHE A 104 3.04 5.73 -10.66
CA PHE A 104 4.18 6.54 -10.23
C PHE A 104 5.48 5.74 -10.16
N PHE A 105 5.67 4.80 -11.10
CA PHE A 105 6.72 3.79 -11.03
C PHE A 105 8.13 4.36 -10.90
N HIS A 106 8.86 3.83 -9.93
CA HIS A 106 10.29 3.96 -9.75
C HIS A 106 10.85 2.58 -9.35
N PRO A 107 12.08 2.18 -9.76
CA PRO A 107 12.62 0.85 -9.45
C PRO A 107 12.59 0.46 -7.95
N TRP A 108 12.76 1.42 -7.07
CA TRP A 108 12.68 1.20 -5.61
C TRP A 108 11.28 0.78 -5.14
N LEU A 109 10.23 1.11 -5.90
CA LEU A 109 8.85 0.77 -5.57
C LEU A 109 8.48 -0.68 -5.96
N ALA A 110 9.34 -1.36 -6.74
CA ALA A 110 9.09 -2.74 -7.16
C ALA A 110 8.94 -3.71 -5.98
N LEU A 111 9.68 -3.46 -4.88
CA LEU A 111 9.55 -4.26 -3.66
C LEU A 111 8.14 -4.12 -3.06
N GLY A 112 7.57 -2.92 -3.06
CA GLY A 112 6.19 -2.67 -2.59
C GLY A 112 5.18 -3.48 -3.39
N ILE A 113 5.29 -3.48 -4.73
CA ILE A 113 4.44 -4.28 -5.61
C ILE A 113 4.56 -5.77 -5.28
N GLY A 114 5.78 -6.27 -5.06
CA GLY A 114 6.01 -7.66 -4.68
C GLY A 114 5.33 -8.04 -3.35
N ILE A 115 5.42 -7.16 -2.35
CA ILE A 115 4.74 -7.35 -1.05
C ILE A 115 3.22 -7.40 -1.25
N ASP A 116 2.65 -6.49 -2.02
CA ASP A 116 1.21 -6.42 -2.29
C ASP A 116 0.69 -7.68 -2.98
N LEU A 117 1.43 -8.20 -3.96
CA LEU A 117 1.08 -9.45 -4.65
C LEU A 117 1.09 -10.65 -3.69
N ILE A 118 2.08 -10.72 -2.80
CA ILE A 118 2.15 -11.77 -1.76
C ILE A 118 0.96 -11.64 -0.80
N LEU A 119 0.60 -10.44 -0.38
CA LEU A 119 -0.54 -10.19 0.50
C LEU A 119 -1.87 -10.60 -0.15
N ILE A 120 -2.07 -10.27 -1.43
CA ILE A 120 -3.24 -10.72 -2.18
C ILE A 120 -3.27 -12.25 -2.21
N TRP A 121 -2.19 -12.89 -2.63
CA TRP A 121 -2.11 -14.35 -2.68
C TRP A 121 -2.40 -14.98 -1.32
N ALA A 122 -1.80 -14.45 -0.24
CA ALA A 122 -2.00 -14.95 1.12
C ALA A 122 -3.45 -14.80 1.57
N SER A 123 -4.12 -13.70 1.23
CA SER A 123 -5.51 -13.46 1.63
C SER A 123 -6.53 -14.43 0.98
N TRP A 124 -6.15 -15.04 -0.14
CA TRP A 124 -6.96 -16.02 -0.88
C TRP A 124 -6.52 -17.48 -0.62
N SER A 125 -5.37 -17.66 0.03
CA SER A 125 -4.85 -19.01 0.31
C SER A 125 -5.60 -19.64 1.48
N PRO A 126 -6.18 -20.85 1.32
CA PRO A 126 -6.83 -21.58 2.42
C PRO A 126 -5.88 -21.84 3.61
N ALA A 127 -4.57 -21.96 3.33
CA ALA A 127 -3.55 -22.20 4.35
C ALA A 127 -3.36 -21.00 5.29
N VAL A 128 -3.64 -19.77 4.82
CA VAL A 128 -3.47 -18.53 5.59
C VAL A 128 -4.82 -17.99 6.07
N SER A 129 -5.88 -18.21 5.28
CA SER A 129 -7.25 -17.75 5.58
C SER A 129 -8.03 -18.71 6.47
N GLY A 130 -7.48 -19.91 6.75
CA GLY A 130 -8.12 -20.93 7.56
C GLY A 130 -8.10 -20.63 9.07
N PRO A 131 -8.79 -21.45 9.88
CA PRO A 131 -8.93 -21.28 11.34
C PRO A 131 -7.58 -21.27 12.09
N GLN A 132 -6.48 -21.57 11.43
CA GLN A 132 -5.12 -21.57 11.99
C GLN A 132 -4.65 -20.18 12.46
N ILE A 133 -5.23 -19.08 11.92
CA ILE A 133 -4.97 -17.70 12.41
C ILE A 133 -5.90 -17.37 13.60
N GLN A 134 -6.84 -18.27 13.93
CA GLN A 134 -7.82 -18.08 15.01
C GLN A 134 -7.34 -18.57 16.38
N VAL A 135 -6.12 -19.08 16.51
CA VAL A 135 -5.58 -19.60 17.79
C VAL A 135 -4.65 -18.58 18.46
#